data_7fbea081b67879894d71ec7465ba79e5
#
_entry.id   7fbea081b67879894d71ec7465ba79e5
#
_cell.length_a   1.000
_cell.length_b   1.000
_cell.length_c   1.000
_cell.angle_alpha   90.00
_cell.angle_beta   90.00
_cell.angle_gamma   90.00
#
_symmetry.space_group_name_H-M   'P 1'
#
loop_
_entity.id
_entity.type
_entity.pdbx_description
1 polymer ?
#
loop_
_entity_poly.entity_id
_entity_poly.type
_entity_poly.pdbx_seq_one_letter_code
_entity_poly.pdbx_strand_id
1 'polypeptide(L)'
;MAPEPLPKAPFAEMAIALGIAVLLDAVGTAKCALMSVRYDKGVSSGWRTWSARADSFLGFGADVSDGAQRLQPRLAGLHSGWLWGRQVDLSDDQWRGFRGHLPLLVTVALVTAPLIHLARYRFGKNAMPKVHAAYGALFVAYLHGTRFVWIVVLIGTHFTVCHAFCGKKGVGIPAVWLSAIAQLALAQFTAHRWRFGGLAENSVLKVLLPGAFANFSQTMDHQSHHGILPRWWVHHNLLVLRLVSYGVDLHHARVRKGAEARDDEKTKATKTKPVTKTDDEKPNAKEPTPEERRDYDSLARTPSRAVSYSAYEYVAYCLYPPLYLAGPTAVFDAFASQLRTPQSSYSRRRLVYYVFVKFGAVLLLLEVWTHLIYTNAMAKNRVWTGAASVGNFGPFEVGFTSLATLNFMWLKFTVIWRFFRTWSLLSGVEVPENTTRCVNNNATILGFWKGWHASYNKWLVRYLYIPLGGSKYKLINAFVVFGFVGAWHDRVSPRLFWWAMIFAAFLAPETLVGALGEKLFPTTESRSTRTFRLIRSFLGAVNVHVLITGNMVGYVVGMD
;
A
#
# COMPACT_ATOMS: atom_id res chain seq x y z
N MET A 1 22.22 17.34 5.39
CA MET A 1 22.61 17.73 4.02
C MET A 1 21.94 16.79 3.05
N ALA A 2 21.28 17.30 2.02
CA ALA A 2 20.83 16.47 0.92
C ALA A 2 22.08 15.92 0.22
N PRO A 3 22.13 14.63 -0.16
CA PRO A 3 23.27 14.10 -0.90
C PRO A 3 23.39 14.86 -2.22
N GLU A 4 24.60 15.32 -2.52
CA GLU A 4 24.89 15.94 -3.81
C GLU A 4 24.43 15.02 -4.96
N PRO A 5 23.85 15.58 -6.03
CA PRO A 5 23.49 14.80 -7.19
C PRO A 5 24.73 14.13 -7.77
N LEU A 6 24.66 12.80 -7.94
CA LEU A 6 25.76 12.04 -8.54
C LEU A 6 26.07 12.56 -9.94
N PRO A 7 27.36 12.61 -10.33
CA PRO A 7 27.77 13.04 -11.66
C PRO A 7 27.05 12.17 -12.72
N LYS A 8 26.50 12.82 -13.73
CA LYS A 8 25.82 12.15 -14.84
C LYS A 8 26.86 11.34 -15.63
N ALA A 9 26.53 10.08 -15.91
CA ALA A 9 27.32 9.30 -16.85
C ALA A 9 27.35 9.99 -18.22
N PRO A 10 28.44 9.84 -19.01
CA PRO A 10 28.47 10.33 -20.38
C PRO A 10 27.22 9.87 -21.14
N PHE A 11 26.61 10.78 -21.92
CA PHE A 11 25.35 10.52 -22.61
C PHE A 11 25.38 9.23 -23.44
N ALA A 12 26.50 8.95 -24.09
CA ALA A 12 26.68 7.73 -24.89
C ALA A 12 26.61 6.44 -24.04
N GLU A 13 27.29 6.40 -22.90
CA GLU A 13 27.26 5.24 -22.00
C GLU A 13 25.84 5.03 -21.42
N MET A 14 25.16 6.11 -21.07
CA MET A 14 23.80 6.05 -20.56
C MET A 14 22.81 5.59 -21.65
N ALA A 15 22.97 6.06 -22.89
CA ALA A 15 22.14 5.65 -24.02
C ALA A 15 22.37 4.17 -24.37
N ILE A 16 23.61 3.69 -24.38
CA ILE A 16 23.94 2.28 -24.61
C ILE A 16 23.38 1.40 -23.49
N ALA A 17 23.58 1.76 -22.23
CA ALA A 17 23.07 1.01 -21.09
C ALA A 17 21.54 0.95 -21.09
N LEU A 18 20.88 2.06 -21.41
CA LEU A 18 19.43 2.11 -21.55
C LEU A 18 18.96 1.26 -22.73
N GLY A 19 19.63 1.35 -23.87
CA GLY A 19 19.32 0.54 -25.05
C GLY A 19 19.44 -0.96 -24.78
N ILE A 20 20.50 -1.40 -24.10
CA ILE A 20 20.68 -2.80 -23.67
C ILE A 20 19.58 -3.22 -22.68
N ALA A 21 19.29 -2.39 -21.67
CA ALA A 21 18.26 -2.71 -20.69
C ALA A 21 16.87 -2.83 -21.33
N VAL A 22 16.51 -1.90 -22.24
CA VAL A 22 15.25 -1.95 -23.00
C VAL A 22 15.19 -3.18 -23.89
N LEU A 23 16.29 -3.52 -24.57
CA LEU A 23 16.37 -4.71 -25.42
C LEU A 23 16.19 -5.99 -24.60
N LEU A 24 16.89 -6.13 -23.48
CA LEU A 24 16.77 -7.30 -22.59
C LEU A 24 15.37 -7.44 -22.03
N ASP A 25 14.75 -6.33 -21.59
CA ASP A 25 13.37 -6.34 -21.09
C ASP A 25 12.37 -6.70 -22.20
N ALA A 26 12.55 -6.17 -23.40
CA ALA A 26 11.74 -6.49 -24.58
C ALA A 26 11.89 -7.98 -24.97
N VAL A 27 13.12 -8.50 -25.01
CA VAL A 27 13.40 -9.92 -25.31
C VAL A 27 12.78 -10.82 -24.25
N GLY A 28 12.96 -10.50 -22.95
CA GLY A 28 12.38 -11.27 -21.86
C GLY A 28 10.84 -11.24 -21.87
N THR A 29 10.25 -10.08 -22.14
CA THR A 29 8.80 -9.93 -22.28
C THR A 29 8.26 -10.71 -23.48
N ALA A 30 8.92 -10.63 -24.63
CA ALA A 30 8.60 -11.41 -25.81
C ALA A 30 8.70 -12.92 -25.54
N LYS A 31 9.75 -13.37 -24.84
CA LYS A 31 9.91 -14.77 -24.44
C LYS A 31 8.75 -15.23 -23.54
N CYS A 32 8.37 -14.45 -22.53
CA CYS A 32 7.22 -14.79 -21.68
C CYS A 32 5.91 -14.86 -22.49
N ALA A 33 5.72 -13.96 -23.44
CA ALA A 33 4.55 -13.99 -24.32
C ALA A 33 4.55 -15.23 -25.23
N LEU A 34 5.69 -15.59 -25.81
CA LEU A 34 5.84 -16.79 -26.65
C LEU A 34 5.61 -18.08 -25.82
N MET A 35 6.16 -18.16 -24.62
CA MET A 35 5.90 -19.26 -23.69
C MET A 35 4.40 -19.38 -23.34
N SER A 36 3.73 -18.23 -23.15
CA SER A 36 2.30 -18.19 -22.85
C SER A 36 1.43 -18.75 -23.98
N VAL A 37 1.84 -18.61 -25.25
CA VAL A 37 1.14 -19.20 -26.42
C VAL A 37 1.04 -20.73 -26.33
N ARG A 38 2.02 -21.40 -25.71
CA ARG A 38 2.04 -22.86 -25.55
C ARG A 38 0.88 -23.38 -24.70
N TYR A 39 0.42 -22.57 -23.74
CA TYR A 39 -0.65 -22.91 -22.81
C TYR A 39 -2.02 -22.36 -23.23
N ASP A 40 -2.07 -21.57 -24.31
CA ASP A 40 -3.28 -20.89 -24.76
C ASP A 40 -4.09 -21.76 -25.71
N LYS A 41 -5.29 -22.16 -25.31
CA LYS A 41 -6.21 -22.95 -26.13
C LYS A 41 -6.94 -22.13 -27.21
N GLY A 42 -7.05 -20.82 -27.02
CA GLY A 42 -7.69 -19.92 -27.96
C GLY A 42 -6.85 -19.63 -29.22
N VAL A 43 -5.57 -20.02 -29.20
CA VAL A 43 -4.64 -19.73 -30.31
C VAL A 43 -4.66 -20.85 -31.34
N SER A 44 -4.74 -20.46 -32.61
CA SER A 44 -4.70 -21.40 -33.73
C SER A 44 -3.35 -22.14 -33.85
N SER A 45 -3.35 -23.29 -34.53
CA SER A 45 -2.14 -24.09 -34.76
C SER A 45 -1.05 -23.29 -35.50
N GLY A 46 -1.44 -22.42 -36.43
CA GLY A 46 -0.51 -21.56 -37.17
C GLY A 46 0.26 -20.58 -36.25
N TRP A 47 -0.40 -19.96 -35.30
CA TRP A 47 0.24 -19.10 -34.32
C TRP A 47 1.19 -19.86 -33.39
N ARG A 48 0.86 -21.09 -33.01
CA ARG A 48 1.74 -21.96 -32.20
C ARG A 48 3.01 -22.32 -32.97
N THR A 49 2.86 -22.70 -34.24
CA THR A 49 4.02 -23.00 -35.11
C THR A 49 4.89 -21.76 -35.31
N TRP A 50 4.28 -20.59 -35.52
CA TRP A 50 5.02 -19.33 -35.62
C TRP A 50 5.76 -19.00 -34.31
N SER A 51 5.12 -19.13 -33.17
CA SER A 51 5.75 -18.84 -31.88
C SER A 51 6.93 -19.78 -31.58
N ALA A 52 6.82 -21.06 -31.93
CA ALA A 52 7.92 -22.02 -31.81
C ALA A 52 9.11 -21.68 -32.71
N ARG A 53 8.84 -21.24 -33.97
CA ARG A 53 9.88 -20.75 -34.88
C ARG A 53 10.56 -19.46 -34.39
N ALA A 54 9.76 -18.52 -33.89
CA ALA A 54 10.28 -17.29 -33.31
C ALA A 54 11.14 -17.54 -32.05
N ASP A 55 10.74 -18.49 -31.22
CA ASP A 55 11.47 -18.93 -30.05
C ASP A 55 12.82 -19.56 -30.42
N SER A 56 12.84 -20.41 -31.46
CA SER A 56 14.07 -21.00 -32.02
C SER A 56 14.97 -19.94 -32.66
N PHE A 57 14.40 -19.00 -33.41
CA PHE A 57 15.15 -17.90 -34.02
C PHE A 57 15.84 -16.99 -33.01
N LEU A 58 15.21 -16.75 -31.86
CA LEU A 58 15.78 -15.97 -30.75
C LEU A 58 16.85 -16.75 -29.95
N GLY A 59 17.22 -17.95 -30.37
CA GLY A 59 18.27 -18.75 -29.74
C GLY A 59 17.87 -19.43 -28.44
N PHE A 60 16.58 -19.51 -28.14
CA PHE A 60 16.07 -20.07 -26.87
C PHE A 60 15.76 -21.57 -26.93
N GLY A 61 16.26 -22.29 -27.96
CA GLY A 61 16.44 -23.76 -27.95
C GLY A 61 15.17 -24.60 -27.84
N ALA A 62 14.03 -24.15 -28.34
CA ALA A 62 12.86 -25.01 -28.44
C ALA A 62 13.01 -25.93 -29.67
N ASP A 63 13.01 -27.24 -29.43
CA ASP A 63 13.00 -28.21 -30.52
C ASP A 63 11.66 -28.09 -31.28
N VAL A 64 11.74 -27.60 -32.53
CA VAL A 64 10.58 -27.25 -33.38
C VAL A 64 9.76 -28.48 -33.75
N SER A 65 10.38 -29.68 -33.72
CA SER A 65 9.76 -30.93 -34.15
C SER A 65 8.69 -31.46 -33.20
N ASP A 66 8.82 -31.18 -31.87
CA ASP A 66 7.92 -31.72 -30.83
C ASP A 66 6.91 -30.68 -30.29
N GLY A 67 7.19 -29.39 -30.49
CA GLY A 67 6.42 -28.29 -29.85
C GLY A 67 5.12 -27.91 -30.59
N ALA A 68 4.99 -28.25 -31.87
CA ALA A 68 3.86 -27.80 -32.69
C ALA A 68 2.54 -28.55 -32.44
N GLN A 69 2.59 -29.76 -31.86
CA GLN A 69 1.44 -30.65 -31.79
C GLN A 69 0.92 -30.97 -30.37
N ARG A 70 1.70 -30.78 -29.29
CA ARG A 70 1.26 -31.09 -27.93
C ARG A 70 0.72 -29.85 -27.22
N LEU A 71 -0.59 -29.86 -26.97
CA LEU A 71 -1.21 -28.96 -25.99
C LEU A 71 -0.59 -29.25 -24.62
N GLN A 72 0.04 -28.24 -24.04
CA GLN A 72 0.55 -28.27 -22.68
C GLN A 72 -0.59 -28.55 -21.68
N PRO A 73 -0.33 -29.15 -20.52
CA PRO A 73 -1.34 -29.37 -19.51
C PRO A 73 -2.06 -28.05 -19.18
N ARG A 74 -3.34 -28.17 -18.84
CA ARG A 74 -4.17 -27.01 -18.49
C ARG A 74 -3.57 -26.27 -17.30
N LEU A 75 -3.15 -25.04 -17.52
CA LEU A 75 -2.82 -24.15 -16.39
C LEU A 75 -4.12 -23.76 -15.69
N ALA A 76 -4.19 -24.02 -14.37
CA ALA A 76 -5.29 -23.53 -13.56
C ALA A 76 -5.26 -21.99 -13.50
N GLY A 77 -6.42 -21.36 -13.68
CA GLY A 77 -6.57 -19.92 -13.60
C GLY A 77 -6.58 -19.19 -14.94
N LEU A 78 -6.44 -19.88 -16.07
CA LEU A 78 -6.70 -19.30 -17.39
C LEU A 78 -8.19 -19.35 -17.70
N HIS A 79 -8.75 -18.23 -18.16
CA HIS A 79 -10.14 -18.04 -18.54
C HIS A 79 -10.27 -17.51 -19.95
N SER A 80 -11.47 -17.55 -20.55
CA SER A 80 -11.73 -16.91 -21.84
C SER A 80 -11.48 -15.41 -21.76
N GLY A 81 -10.67 -14.88 -22.66
CA GLY A 81 -10.35 -13.47 -22.78
C GLY A 81 -11.06 -12.81 -23.96
N TRP A 82 -10.98 -11.49 -24.03
CA TRP A 82 -11.58 -10.69 -25.10
C TRP A 82 -10.59 -10.28 -26.19
N LEU A 83 -9.27 -10.37 -25.89
CA LEU A 83 -8.23 -9.88 -26.81
C LEU A 83 -7.84 -11.00 -27.79
N TRP A 84 -8.16 -10.84 -29.06
CA TRP A 84 -7.77 -11.72 -30.17
C TRP A 84 -8.02 -13.22 -29.95
N GLY A 85 -9.12 -13.56 -29.24
CA GLY A 85 -9.45 -14.96 -28.90
C GLY A 85 -8.51 -15.62 -27.90
N ARG A 86 -7.54 -14.90 -27.35
CA ARG A 86 -6.62 -15.40 -26.33
C ARG A 86 -7.31 -15.60 -24.99
N GLN A 87 -6.75 -16.47 -24.20
CA GLN A 87 -7.16 -16.60 -22.77
C GLN A 87 -6.61 -15.42 -21.96
N VAL A 88 -7.14 -15.23 -20.79
CA VAL A 88 -6.69 -14.24 -19.80
C VAL A 88 -6.21 -14.95 -18.54
N ASP A 89 -5.05 -14.54 -18.01
CA ASP A 89 -4.51 -15.05 -16.76
C ASP A 89 -5.21 -14.38 -15.56
N LEU A 90 -6.15 -15.12 -14.94
CA LEU A 90 -6.84 -14.75 -13.72
C LEU A 90 -6.48 -15.68 -12.55
N SER A 91 -5.30 -16.26 -12.58
CA SER A 91 -4.78 -17.16 -11.53
C SER A 91 -4.53 -16.44 -10.20
N ASP A 92 -4.24 -15.14 -10.23
CA ASP A 92 -4.15 -14.30 -9.04
C ASP A 92 -5.55 -13.94 -8.51
N ASP A 93 -5.88 -14.47 -7.33
CA ASP A 93 -7.22 -14.34 -6.74
C ASP A 93 -7.58 -12.90 -6.41
N GLN A 94 -6.60 -12.07 -6.05
CA GLN A 94 -6.81 -10.66 -5.72
C GLN A 94 -7.13 -9.85 -6.98
N TRP A 95 -6.38 -10.08 -8.07
CA TRP A 95 -6.67 -9.45 -9.35
C TRP A 95 -8.01 -9.90 -9.92
N ARG A 96 -8.26 -11.22 -9.93
CA ARG A 96 -9.54 -11.76 -10.39
C ARG A 96 -10.72 -11.13 -9.64
N GLY A 97 -10.64 -11.07 -8.31
CA GLY A 97 -11.67 -10.46 -7.48
C GLY A 97 -11.85 -8.98 -7.75
N PHE A 98 -10.77 -8.20 -7.79
CA PHE A 98 -10.83 -6.76 -8.07
C PHE A 98 -11.38 -6.48 -9.47
N ARG A 99 -10.87 -7.16 -10.49
CA ARG A 99 -11.31 -7.03 -11.89
C ARG A 99 -12.81 -7.34 -12.04
N GLY A 100 -13.26 -8.43 -11.42
CA GLY A 100 -14.67 -8.83 -11.47
C GLY A 100 -15.62 -7.83 -10.83
N HIS A 101 -15.18 -7.15 -9.78
CA HIS A 101 -15.99 -6.14 -9.08
C HIS A 101 -15.75 -4.70 -9.56
N LEU A 102 -14.81 -4.48 -10.49
CA LEU A 102 -14.44 -3.14 -10.95
C LEU A 102 -15.62 -2.33 -11.51
N PRO A 103 -16.55 -2.88 -12.33
CA PRO A 103 -17.71 -2.13 -12.79
C PRO A 103 -18.58 -1.63 -11.63
N LEU A 104 -18.84 -2.48 -10.64
CA LEU A 104 -19.58 -2.10 -9.43
C LEU A 104 -18.84 -1.01 -8.64
N LEU A 105 -17.54 -1.17 -8.43
CA LEU A 105 -16.72 -0.20 -7.71
C LEU A 105 -16.68 1.17 -8.41
N VAL A 106 -16.59 1.18 -9.74
CA VAL A 106 -16.67 2.40 -10.56
C VAL A 106 -18.04 3.07 -10.39
N THR A 107 -19.12 2.30 -10.48
CA THR A 107 -20.48 2.81 -10.27
C THR A 107 -20.63 3.43 -8.89
N VAL A 108 -20.20 2.74 -7.84
CA VAL A 108 -20.24 3.25 -6.47
C VAL A 108 -19.43 4.54 -6.33
N ALA A 109 -18.24 4.61 -6.91
CA ALA A 109 -17.40 5.81 -6.87
C ALA A 109 -18.06 7.00 -7.59
N LEU A 110 -18.63 6.75 -8.78
CA LEU A 110 -19.29 7.78 -9.59
C LEU A 110 -20.60 8.29 -8.97
N VAL A 111 -21.28 7.46 -8.18
CA VAL A 111 -22.51 7.86 -7.45
C VAL A 111 -22.14 8.58 -6.15
N THR A 112 -21.25 8.01 -5.35
CA THR A 112 -20.98 8.54 -4.01
C THR A 112 -20.17 9.82 -4.01
N ALA A 113 -19.23 10.02 -4.96
CA ALA A 113 -18.43 11.24 -5.01
C ALA A 113 -19.30 12.50 -5.25
N PRO A 114 -20.21 12.55 -6.24
CA PRO A 114 -21.14 13.69 -6.38
C PRO A 114 -22.07 13.87 -5.18
N LEU A 115 -22.54 12.78 -4.56
CA LEU A 115 -23.38 12.86 -3.37
C LEU A 115 -22.66 13.52 -2.18
N ILE A 116 -21.37 13.27 -2.00
CA ILE A 116 -20.55 13.95 -0.99
C ILE A 116 -20.47 15.47 -1.28
N HIS A 117 -20.28 15.86 -2.54
CA HIS A 117 -20.29 17.29 -2.91
C HIS A 117 -21.67 17.93 -2.74
N LEU A 118 -22.75 17.23 -3.10
CA LEU A 118 -24.11 17.68 -2.88
C LEU A 118 -24.42 17.83 -1.38
N ALA A 119 -24.00 16.87 -0.56
CA ALA A 119 -24.16 16.95 0.89
C ALA A 119 -23.41 18.16 1.47
N ARG A 120 -22.22 18.45 0.98
CA ARG A 120 -21.46 19.64 1.35
C ARG A 120 -22.20 20.94 0.98
N TYR A 121 -22.77 20.99 -0.22
CA TYR A 121 -23.57 22.14 -0.66
C TYR A 121 -24.81 22.31 0.21
N ARG A 122 -25.54 21.22 0.49
CA ARG A 122 -26.84 21.23 1.20
C ARG A 122 -26.72 21.46 2.70
N PHE A 123 -25.71 20.83 3.36
CA PHE A 123 -25.57 20.82 4.82
C PHE A 123 -24.40 21.69 5.34
N GLY A 124 -23.59 22.23 4.43
CA GLY A 124 -22.43 23.08 4.75
C GLY A 124 -21.22 22.31 5.27
N LYS A 125 -20.08 23.02 5.30
CA LYS A 125 -18.77 22.45 5.64
C LYS A 125 -18.68 21.85 7.04
N ASN A 126 -19.41 22.38 8.02
CA ASN A 126 -19.35 21.93 9.41
C ASN A 126 -20.08 20.59 9.63
N ALA A 127 -21.01 20.21 8.77
CA ALA A 127 -21.67 18.91 8.84
C ALA A 127 -20.84 17.77 8.25
N MET A 128 -19.82 18.07 7.45
CA MET A 128 -19.07 17.06 6.69
C MET A 128 -18.42 15.95 7.52
N PRO A 129 -17.87 16.19 8.73
CA PRO A 129 -17.39 15.10 9.57
C PRO A 129 -18.49 14.08 9.90
N LYS A 130 -19.72 14.55 10.20
CA LYS A 130 -20.88 13.68 10.47
C LYS A 130 -21.33 12.93 9.20
N VAL A 131 -21.37 13.62 8.05
CA VAL A 131 -21.72 13.03 6.75
C VAL A 131 -20.74 11.90 6.39
N HIS A 132 -19.44 12.16 6.49
CA HIS A 132 -18.44 11.14 6.19
C HIS A 132 -18.46 9.98 7.19
N ALA A 133 -18.72 10.25 8.48
CA ALA A 133 -18.87 9.21 9.49
C ALA A 133 -20.07 8.30 9.20
N ALA A 134 -21.22 8.89 8.92
CA ALA A 134 -22.44 8.14 8.56
C ALA A 134 -22.25 7.34 7.25
N TYR A 135 -21.69 7.98 6.21
CA TYR A 135 -21.37 7.33 4.94
C TYR A 135 -20.44 6.13 5.13
N GLY A 136 -19.34 6.32 5.88
CA GLY A 136 -18.39 5.24 6.17
C GLY A 136 -19.02 4.11 6.98
N ALA A 137 -19.79 4.43 8.02
CA ALA A 137 -20.47 3.44 8.86
C ALA A 137 -21.47 2.60 8.07
N LEU A 138 -22.34 3.24 7.27
CA LEU A 138 -23.31 2.54 6.42
C LEU A 138 -22.61 1.65 5.38
N PHE A 139 -21.56 2.17 4.75
CA PHE A 139 -20.81 1.42 3.74
C PHE A 139 -20.12 0.19 4.34
N VAL A 140 -19.43 0.34 5.46
CA VAL A 140 -18.72 -0.77 6.13
C VAL A 140 -19.70 -1.77 6.76
N ALA A 141 -20.84 -1.31 7.26
CA ALA A 141 -21.94 -2.16 7.72
C ALA A 141 -22.50 -3.02 6.57
N TYR A 142 -22.70 -2.44 5.39
CA TYR A 142 -23.09 -3.20 4.19
C TYR A 142 -22.04 -4.24 3.78
N LEU A 143 -20.75 -3.89 3.83
CA LEU A 143 -19.67 -4.82 3.49
C LEU A 143 -19.58 -6.02 4.42
N HIS A 144 -19.74 -5.83 5.72
CA HIS A 144 -19.49 -6.84 6.75
C HIS A 144 -20.73 -7.36 7.46
N GLY A 145 -21.91 -6.77 7.16
CA GLY A 145 -23.15 -7.18 7.81
C GLY A 145 -23.04 -7.13 9.35
N THR A 146 -23.51 -8.18 10.01
CA THR A 146 -23.46 -8.31 11.47
C THR A 146 -22.04 -8.24 12.05
N ARG A 147 -21.02 -8.62 11.26
CA ARG A 147 -19.60 -8.53 11.66
C ARG A 147 -19.11 -7.09 11.86
N PHE A 148 -19.83 -6.11 11.38
CA PHE A 148 -19.56 -4.69 11.61
C PHE A 148 -19.50 -4.34 13.10
N VAL A 149 -20.27 -5.03 13.93
CA VAL A 149 -20.26 -4.83 15.39
C VAL A 149 -18.86 -5.00 15.99
N TRP A 150 -18.11 -6.00 15.53
CA TRP A 150 -16.72 -6.20 16.01
C TRP A 150 -15.81 -5.04 15.66
N ILE A 151 -15.96 -4.49 14.46
CA ILE A 151 -15.22 -3.30 14.02
C ILE A 151 -15.54 -2.12 14.91
N VAL A 152 -16.83 -1.89 15.19
CA VAL A 152 -17.27 -0.79 16.08
C VAL A 152 -16.70 -0.95 17.48
N VAL A 153 -16.73 -2.15 18.06
CA VAL A 153 -16.16 -2.44 19.37
C VAL A 153 -14.66 -2.12 19.40
N LEU A 154 -13.90 -2.57 18.39
CA LEU A 154 -12.46 -2.35 18.34
C LEU A 154 -12.10 -0.87 18.17
N ILE A 155 -12.74 -0.16 17.24
CA ILE A 155 -12.48 1.28 17.06
C ILE A 155 -12.94 2.07 18.31
N GLY A 156 -14.07 1.71 18.91
CA GLY A 156 -14.57 2.34 20.15
C GLY A 156 -13.61 2.15 21.33
N THR A 157 -13.12 0.93 21.52
CA THR A 157 -12.12 0.62 22.57
C THR A 157 -10.86 1.45 22.38
N HIS A 158 -10.33 1.52 21.15
CA HIS A 158 -9.14 2.32 20.86
C HIS A 158 -9.38 3.82 21.09
N PHE A 159 -10.54 4.34 20.66
CA PHE A 159 -10.93 5.72 20.91
C PHE A 159 -10.92 6.05 22.40
N THR A 160 -11.50 5.18 23.23
CA THR A 160 -11.54 5.34 24.70
C THR A 160 -10.13 5.36 25.28
N VAL A 161 -9.25 4.43 24.87
CA VAL A 161 -7.84 4.41 25.29
C VAL A 161 -7.13 5.72 24.90
N CYS A 162 -7.30 6.19 23.68
CA CYS A 162 -6.71 7.44 23.23
C CYS A 162 -7.19 8.63 24.07
N HIS A 163 -8.48 8.73 24.33
CA HIS A 163 -9.03 9.83 25.13
C HIS A 163 -8.62 9.80 26.60
N ALA A 164 -8.40 8.62 27.17
CA ALA A 164 -7.94 8.44 28.55
C ALA A 164 -6.45 8.76 28.75
N PHE A 165 -5.60 8.43 27.78
CA PHE A 165 -4.15 8.45 27.97
C PHE A 165 -3.40 9.49 27.11
N CYS A 166 -3.90 9.89 25.93
CA CYS A 166 -3.23 10.88 25.09
C CYS A 166 -3.12 12.24 25.78
N GLY A 167 -1.97 12.90 25.61
CA GLY A 167 -1.60 14.14 26.31
C GLY A 167 -0.78 13.90 27.59
N LYS A 168 -0.84 12.70 28.19
CA LYS A 168 -0.02 12.35 29.37
C LYS A 168 1.39 11.96 28.91
N LYS A 169 2.40 12.67 29.45
CA LYS A 169 3.81 12.42 29.11
C LYS A 169 4.24 11.02 29.52
N GLY A 170 4.97 10.33 28.68
CA GLY A 170 5.50 8.98 28.94
C GLY A 170 4.47 7.84 28.83
N VAL A 171 3.17 8.12 28.83
CA VAL A 171 2.10 7.09 28.84
C VAL A 171 1.29 7.08 27.53
N GLY A 172 1.02 8.25 26.96
CA GLY A 172 0.06 8.39 25.86
C GLY A 172 0.45 7.59 24.61
N ILE A 173 1.67 7.75 24.09
CA ILE A 173 2.14 7.02 22.91
C ILE A 173 2.24 5.51 23.17
N PRO A 174 2.84 5.02 24.29
CA PRO A 174 2.82 3.60 24.63
C PRO A 174 1.41 2.99 24.69
N ALA A 175 0.43 3.70 25.30
CA ALA A 175 -0.94 3.22 25.38
C ALA A 175 -1.60 3.07 23.99
N VAL A 176 -1.38 4.02 23.07
CA VAL A 176 -1.83 3.96 21.68
C VAL A 176 -1.27 2.72 20.98
N TRP A 177 0.06 2.52 21.05
CA TRP A 177 0.71 1.39 20.40
C TRP A 177 0.33 0.05 21.02
N LEU A 178 0.25 -0.03 22.35
CA LEU A 178 -0.16 -1.27 23.04
C LEU A 178 -1.58 -1.67 22.66
N SER A 179 -2.51 -0.71 22.65
CA SER A 179 -3.90 -0.96 22.21
C SER A 179 -3.96 -1.42 20.76
N ALA A 180 -3.20 -0.78 19.85
CA ALA A 180 -3.19 -1.13 18.44
C ALA A 180 -2.57 -2.51 18.18
N ILE A 181 -1.44 -2.83 18.80
CA ILE A 181 -0.78 -4.14 18.68
C ILE A 181 -1.64 -5.24 19.29
N ALA A 182 -2.24 -5.00 20.48
CA ALA A 182 -3.14 -5.95 21.10
C ALA A 182 -4.35 -6.27 20.21
N GLN A 183 -4.95 -5.26 19.59
CA GLN A 183 -6.05 -5.45 18.63
C GLN A 183 -5.61 -6.18 17.36
N LEU A 184 -4.43 -5.87 16.82
CA LEU A 184 -3.87 -6.58 15.67
C LEU A 184 -3.68 -8.05 15.99
N ALA A 185 -3.03 -8.36 17.10
CA ALA A 185 -2.81 -9.73 17.55
C ALA A 185 -4.14 -10.45 17.82
N LEU A 186 -5.05 -9.82 18.57
CA LEU A 186 -6.36 -10.38 18.87
C LEU A 186 -7.14 -10.71 17.56
N ALA A 187 -7.20 -9.78 16.61
CA ALA A 187 -7.88 -10.01 15.35
C ALA A 187 -7.23 -11.12 14.53
N GLN A 188 -5.90 -11.15 14.43
CA GLN A 188 -5.19 -12.17 13.64
C GLN A 188 -5.31 -13.58 14.21
N PHE A 189 -5.23 -13.72 15.52
CA PHE A 189 -5.26 -15.05 16.15
C PHE A 189 -6.65 -15.56 16.45
N THR A 190 -7.64 -14.69 16.71
CA THR A 190 -8.93 -15.11 17.24
C THR A 190 -10.14 -14.72 16.41
N ALA A 191 -10.06 -13.72 15.50
CA ALA A 191 -11.23 -13.15 14.81
C ALA A 191 -12.06 -14.18 14.02
N HIS A 192 -11.45 -15.27 13.51
CA HIS A 192 -12.15 -16.35 12.84
C HIS A 192 -13.11 -17.13 13.74
N ARG A 193 -12.93 -17.04 15.07
CA ARG A 193 -13.76 -17.66 16.10
C ARG A 193 -14.83 -16.74 16.67
N TRP A 194 -14.81 -15.44 16.33
CA TRP A 194 -15.73 -14.47 16.91
C TRP A 194 -17.14 -14.67 16.36
N ARG A 195 -18.00 -15.20 17.23
CA ARG A 195 -19.40 -15.47 16.99
C ARG A 195 -20.23 -14.92 18.16
N PHE A 196 -21.45 -14.48 17.88
CA PHE A 196 -22.38 -14.01 18.90
C PHE A 196 -22.81 -15.15 19.83
N GLY A 197 -22.94 -16.39 19.28
CA GLY A 197 -23.21 -17.58 20.06
C GLY A 197 -22.18 -17.87 21.14
N GLY A 198 -20.88 -17.64 20.85
CA GLY A 198 -19.81 -17.80 21.83
C GLY A 198 -19.88 -16.79 22.99
N LEU A 199 -20.41 -15.58 22.75
CA LEU A 199 -20.72 -14.63 23.82
C LEU A 199 -21.92 -15.10 24.65
N ALA A 200 -22.90 -15.72 24.01
CA ALA A 200 -24.08 -16.24 24.69
C ALA A 200 -23.74 -17.37 25.66
N GLU A 201 -22.81 -18.24 25.31
CA GLU A 201 -22.45 -19.42 26.13
C GLU A 201 -21.75 -19.03 27.43
N ASN A 202 -20.97 -17.95 27.43
CA ASN A 202 -20.06 -17.57 28.53
C ASN A 202 -20.49 -16.30 29.28
N SER A 203 -21.68 -15.76 29.07
CA SER A 203 -22.06 -14.47 29.63
C SER A 203 -23.20 -14.57 30.64
N VAL A 204 -23.22 -13.59 31.58
CA VAL A 204 -24.33 -13.31 32.47
C VAL A 204 -25.65 -13.10 31.69
N LEU A 205 -25.59 -12.68 30.43
CA LEU A 205 -26.74 -12.50 29.56
C LEU A 205 -27.50 -13.79 29.27
N LYS A 206 -26.82 -14.96 29.25
CA LYS A 206 -27.47 -16.27 29.15
C LYS A 206 -28.38 -16.54 30.35
N VAL A 207 -27.96 -16.07 31.51
CA VAL A 207 -28.73 -16.26 32.77
C VAL A 207 -29.92 -15.28 32.82
N LEU A 208 -29.73 -14.06 32.36
CA LEU A 208 -30.75 -13.01 32.45
C LEU A 208 -31.80 -13.08 31.32
N LEU A 209 -31.43 -13.49 30.11
CA LEU A 209 -32.29 -13.49 28.93
C LEU A 209 -32.05 -14.74 28.04
N PRO A 210 -32.31 -15.96 28.56
CA PRO A 210 -31.82 -17.18 27.92
C PRO A 210 -32.42 -17.43 26.52
N GLY A 211 -33.72 -17.22 26.32
CA GLY A 211 -34.39 -17.50 25.06
C GLY A 211 -34.18 -16.40 24.00
N ALA A 212 -34.36 -15.14 24.37
CA ALA A 212 -34.23 -14.01 23.46
C ALA A 212 -32.79 -13.84 22.95
N PHE A 213 -31.80 -14.06 23.83
CA PHE A 213 -30.40 -13.94 23.45
C PHE A 213 -29.89 -15.10 22.60
N ALA A 214 -30.40 -16.33 22.82
CA ALA A 214 -30.09 -17.48 21.97
C ALA A 214 -30.61 -17.26 20.54
N ASN A 215 -31.87 -16.84 20.38
CA ASN A 215 -32.43 -16.53 19.08
C ASN A 215 -31.72 -15.36 18.39
N PHE A 216 -31.39 -14.30 19.13
CA PHE A 216 -30.62 -13.17 18.61
C PHE A 216 -29.24 -13.62 18.12
N SER A 217 -28.49 -14.39 18.92
CA SER A 217 -27.15 -14.84 18.55
C SER A 217 -27.15 -15.77 17.34
N GLN A 218 -28.12 -16.66 17.23
CA GLN A 218 -28.30 -17.55 16.08
C GLN A 218 -28.59 -16.73 14.81
N THR A 219 -29.46 -15.73 14.90
CA THR A 219 -29.77 -14.83 13.77
C THR A 219 -28.52 -14.06 13.35
N MET A 220 -27.79 -13.47 14.31
CA MET A 220 -26.61 -12.67 14.00
C MET A 220 -25.44 -13.48 13.43
N ASP A 221 -25.32 -14.76 13.79
CA ASP A 221 -24.29 -15.67 13.29
C ASP A 221 -24.67 -16.38 11.99
N HIS A 222 -25.91 -16.21 11.50
CA HIS A 222 -26.33 -16.80 10.24
C HIS A 222 -25.56 -16.22 9.05
N GLN A 223 -25.10 -17.07 8.12
CA GLN A 223 -24.22 -16.68 7.02
C GLN A 223 -24.80 -15.59 6.11
N SER A 224 -26.12 -15.59 5.91
CA SER A 224 -26.81 -14.56 5.11
C SER A 224 -26.62 -13.12 5.64
N HIS A 225 -26.31 -12.97 6.92
CA HIS A 225 -26.13 -11.67 7.56
C HIS A 225 -24.67 -11.20 7.68
N HIS A 226 -23.69 -11.99 7.18
CA HIS A 226 -22.26 -11.67 7.27
C HIS A 226 -21.77 -10.61 6.27
N GLY A 227 -22.67 -10.07 5.41
CA GLY A 227 -22.28 -9.14 4.36
C GLY A 227 -21.50 -9.80 3.22
N ILE A 228 -20.99 -8.99 2.30
CA ILE A 228 -20.27 -9.46 1.10
C ILE A 228 -18.79 -9.72 1.36
N LEU A 229 -18.21 -9.16 2.43
CA LEU A 229 -16.82 -9.35 2.84
C LEU A 229 -16.74 -9.96 4.25
N PRO A 230 -16.94 -11.29 4.40
CA PRO A 230 -17.03 -11.92 5.72
C PRO A 230 -15.73 -11.88 6.52
N ARG A 231 -14.56 -11.77 5.87
CA ARG A 231 -13.23 -11.72 6.52
C ARG A 231 -12.87 -10.29 6.94
N TRP A 232 -13.63 -9.70 7.87
CA TRP A 232 -13.44 -8.34 8.35
C TRP A 232 -12.05 -8.08 8.96
N TRP A 233 -11.40 -9.09 9.54
CA TRP A 233 -10.08 -8.97 10.16
C TRP A 233 -8.96 -8.62 9.17
N VAL A 234 -9.11 -8.94 7.89
CA VAL A 234 -8.15 -8.54 6.85
C VAL A 234 -8.16 -7.01 6.68
N HIS A 235 -9.35 -6.40 6.69
CA HIS A 235 -9.48 -4.94 6.64
C HIS A 235 -9.08 -4.28 7.96
N HIS A 236 -9.18 -5.01 9.08
CA HIS A 236 -8.72 -4.52 10.38
C HIS A 236 -7.21 -4.28 10.41
N ASN A 237 -6.40 -5.05 9.69
CA ASN A 237 -4.96 -4.77 9.57
C ASN A 237 -4.71 -3.36 8.99
N LEU A 238 -5.44 -2.97 7.94
CA LEU A 238 -5.37 -1.60 7.40
C LEU A 238 -5.91 -0.56 8.39
N LEU A 239 -6.94 -0.93 9.15
CA LEU A 239 -7.55 -0.08 10.15
C LEU A 239 -6.58 0.24 11.30
N VAL A 240 -5.78 -0.74 11.76
CA VAL A 240 -4.78 -0.55 12.83
C VAL A 240 -3.82 0.61 12.52
N LEU A 241 -3.41 0.80 11.27
CA LEU A 241 -2.55 1.93 10.89
C LEU A 241 -3.25 3.28 11.14
N ARG A 242 -4.57 3.33 10.95
CA ARG A 242 -5.36 4.54 11.22
C ARG A 242 -5.58 4.77 12.70
N LEU A 243 -5.75 3.69 13.46
CA LEU A 243 -5.84 3.77 14.92
C LEU A 243 -4.60 4.43 15.50
N VAL A 244 -3.41 3.94 15.12
CA VAL A 244 -2.13 4.52 15.55
C VAL A 244 -2.01 5.98 15.10
N SER A 245 -2.33 6.28 13.84
CA SER A 245 -2.24 7.64 13.30
C SER A 245 -3.09 8.62 14.10
N TYR A 246 -4.37 8.28 14.35
CA TYR A 246 -5.27 9.10 15.15
C TYR A 246 -4.72 9.33 16.57
N GLY A 247 -4.33 8.24 17.26
CA GLY A 247 -3.88 8.33 18.65
C GLY A 247 -2.61 9.16 18.82
N VAL A 248 -1.62 8.98 17.96
CA VAL A 248 -0.36 9.73 18.01
C VAL A 248 -0.59 11.20 17.64
N ASP A 249 -1.37 11.49 16.60
CA ASP A 249 -1.67 12.87 16.18
C ASP A 249 -2.48 13.59 17.29
N LEU A 250 -3.46 12.92 17.93
CA LEU A 250 -4.18 13.45 19.08
C LEU A 250 -3.25 13.73 20.27
N HIS A 251 -2.32 12.81 20.56
CA HIS A 251 -1.34 12.99 21.63
C HIS A 251 -0.52 14.25 21.43
N HIS A 252 0.05 14.42 20.23
CA HIS A 252 0.84 15.61 19.89
C HIS A 252 0.01 16.89 19.94
N ALA A 253 -1.24 16.86 19.48
CA ALA A 253 -2.13 18.03 19.55
C ALA A 253 -2.43 18.44 20.99
N ARG A 254 -2.67 17.48 21.89
CA ARG A 254 -2.92 17.77 23.33
C ARG A 254 -1.67 18.30 24.04
N VAL A 255 -0.50 17.72 23.76
CA VAL A 255 0.78 18.19 24.34
C VAL A 255 1.07 19.62 23.89
N ARG A 256 0.87 19.95 22.61
CA ARG A 256 1.06 21.31 22.07
C ARG A 256 0.13 22.31 22.72
N LYS A 257 -1.17 22.02 22.80
CA LYS A 257 -2.15 22.89 23.48
C LYS A 257 -1.80 23.11 24.96
N GLY A 258 -1.31 22.09 25.64
CA GLY A 258 -0.87 22.22 27.04
C GLY A 258 0.39 23.08 27.20
N ALA A 259 1.30 23.08 26.21
CA ALA A 259 2.47 23.98 26.20
C ALA A 259 2.06 25.44 25.94
N GLU A 260 1.21 25.66 24.93
CA GLU A 260 0.67 27.00 24.60
C GLU A 260 -0.05 27.63 25.81
N ALA A 261 -0.90 26.88 26.51
CA ALA A 261 -1.61 27.36 27.71
C ALA A 261 -0.65 27.77 28.84
N ARG A 262 0.45 27.02 29.06
CA ARG A 262 1.46 27.36 30.09
C ARG A 262 2.27 28.62 29.71
N ASP A 263 2.56 28.82 28.42
CA ASP A 263 3.27 30.01 27.97
C ASP A 263 2.38 31.26 28.08
N ASP A 264 1.09 31.14 27.80
CA ASP A 264 0.10 32.21 28.01
C ASP A 264 -0.04 32.57 29.50
N GLU A 265 -0.04 31.56 30.40
CA GLU A 265 -0.11 31.77 31.86
C GLU A 265 1.15 32.47 32.37
N LYS A 266 2.34 32.07 31.92
CA LYS A 266 3.61 32.72 32.26
C LYS A 266 3.64 34.18 31.77
N THR A 267 3.15 34.42 30.53
CA THR A 267 3.10 35.76 29.96
C THR A 267 2.12 36.67 30.72
N LYS A 268 1.00 36.13 31.18
CA LYS A 268 0.06 36.87 32.05
C LYS A 268 0.66 37.17 33.43
N ALA A 269 1.36 36.20 34.04
CA ALA A 269 2.03 36.40 35.33
C ALA A 269 3.17 37.42 35.27
N THR A 270 3.83 37.55 34.13
CA THR A 270 4.94 38.54 33.94
C THR A 270 4.43 39.93 33.61
N LYS A 271 3.19 40.09 33.11
CA LYS A 271 2.58 41.41 32.77
C LYS A 271 2.06 42.22 33.97
N THR A 272 2.27 41.77 35.23
CA THR A 272 1.92 42.50 36.43
C THR A 272 2.96 43.59 36.83
N LYS A 273 3.99 43.86 36.00
CA LYS A 273 4.85 45.04 36.16
C LYS A 273 4.67 45.93 34.94
N PRO A 274 4.41 47.26 35.10
CA PRO A 274 4.29 48.15 33.98
C PRO A 274 5.67 48.39 33.38
N VAL A 275 5.90 47.84 32.19
CA VAL A 275 7.08 48.13 31.36
C VAL A 275 6.60 48.85 30.11
N THR A 276 7.17 50.03 29.90
CA THR A 276 7.07 50.91 28.72
C THR A 276 7.18 50.10 27.44
N LYS A 277 6.24 50.38 26.54
CA LYS A 277 6.20 49.82 25.18
C LYS A 277 7.46 50.23 24.42
N THR A 278 8.26 49.28 23.98
CA THR A 278 9.06 49.35 22.78
C THR A 278 8.45 48.40 21.77
N ASP A 279 8.02 48.94 20.64
CA ASP A 279 7.40 48.22 19.52
C ASP A 279 8.49 47.41 18.79
N ASP A 280 8.72 46.19 19.24
CA ASP A 280 9.37 45.15 18.44
C ASP A 280 8.30 44.09 18.09
N GLU A 281 7.64 44.32 16.99
CA GLU A 281 6.76 43.36 16.33
C GLU A 281 7.54 42.05 16.04
N LYS A 282 7.32 41.02 16.87
CA LYS A 282 7.56 39.67 16.39
C LYS A 282 6.66 39.41 15.17
N PRO A 283 7.19 38.90 14.05
CA PRO A 283 6.38 38.64 12.89
C PRO A 283 5.30 37.64 13.28
N ASN A 284 4.07 38.13 13.39
CA ASN A 284 2.87 37.30 13.41
C ASN A 284 2.97 36.38 12.20
N ALA A 285 3.07 35.08 12.43
CA ALA A 285 2.90 34.11 11.36
C ALA A 285 1.53 34.39 10.76
N LYS A 286 1.52 35.10 9.62
CA LYS A 286 0.31 35.42 8.86
C LYS A 286 -0.41 34.12 8.66
N GLU A 287 -1.70 34.09 8.99
CA GLU A 287 -2.55 32.98 8.56
C GLU A 287 -2.34 32.81 7.07
N PRO A 288 -2.02 31.58 6.60
CA PRO A 288 -1.88 31.35 5.18
C PRO A 288 -3.20 31.77 4.52
N THR A 289 -3.08 32.66 3.55
CA THR A 289 -4.22 33.14 2.78
C THR A 289 -4.97 31.96 2.15
N PRO A 290 -6.29 32.06 1.90
CA PRO A 290 -7.08 30.98 1.28
C PRO A 290 -6.53 30.47 -0.05
N GLU A 291 -5.57 31.16 -0.65
CA GLU A 291 -4.96 30.89 -1.95
C GLU A 291 -3.72 29.99 -1.91
N GLU A 292 -3.10 29.74 -0.77
CA GLU A 292 -2.03 28.74 -0.66
C GLU A 292 -2.63 27.34 -0.77
N ARG A 293 -2.54 26.76 -1.96
CA ARG A 293 -2.91 25.38 -2.28
C ARG A 293 -2.13 24.42 -1.38
N ARG A 294 -2.72 24.02 -0.28
CA ARG A 294 -2.11 23.04 0.64
C ARG A 294 -2.28 21.65 0.06
N ASP A 295 -1.17 21.05 -0.31
CA ASP A 295 -1.11 19.65 -0.70
C ASP A 295 -1.15 18.71 0.53
N TYR A 296 -1.30 17.42 0.28
CA TYR A 296 -1.34 16.40 1.33
C TYR A 296 -0.14 16.48 2.28
N ASP A 297 1.08 16.64 1.75
CA ASP A 297 2.30 16.61 2.57
C ASP A 297 2.41 17.84 3.48
N SER A 298 1.88 18.99 3.06
CA SER A 298 1.79 20.18 3.91
C SER A 298 0.75 20.03 5.02
N LEU A 299 -0.42 19.46 4.70
CA LEU A 299 -1.48 19.18 5.68
C LEU A 299 -1.06 18.10 6.70
N ALA A 300 -0.25 17.15 6.29
CA ALA A 300 0.32 16.16 7.20
C ALA A 300 1.31 16.76 8.21
N ARG A 301 2.03 17.82 7.84
CA ARG A 301 2.98 18.53 8.73
C ARG A 301 2.28 19.58 9.59
N THR A 302 1.39 20.34 8.99
CA THR A 302 0.68 21.44 9.63
C THR A 302 -0.82 21.28 9.38
N PRO A 303 -1.54 20.59 10.29
CA PRO A 303 -2.97 20.35 10.12
C PRO A 303 -3.77 21.66 10.18
N SER A 304 -4.96 21.66 9.59
CA SER A 304 -5.89 22.76 9.69
C SER A 304 -6.30 23.00 11.15
N ARG A 305 -6.42 24.25 11.56
CA ARG A 305 -6.98 24.62 12.89
C ARG A 305 -8.40 24.08 13.11
N ALA A 306 -9.13 23.76 12.05
CA ALA A 306 -10.48 23.19 12.11
C ALA A 306 -10.53 21.72 12.55
N VAL A 307 -9.40 21.02 12.69
CA VAL A 307 -9.33 19.65 13.18
C VAL A 307 -9.63 19.63 14.67
N SER A 308 -10.68 18.91 15.07
CA SER A 308 -11.18 18.89 16.46
C SER A 308 -10.92 17.58 17.19
N TYR A 309 -10.43 16.55 16.50
CA TYR A 309 -10.25 15.18 17.04
C TYR A 309 -11.54 14.59 17.63
N SER A 310 -12.69 14.98 17.09
CA SER A 310 -14.01 14.52 17.53
C SER A 310 -14.26 13.06 17.13
N ALA A 311 -15.22 12.42 17.80
CA ALA A 311 -15.66 11.06 17.46
C ALA A 311 -16.12 10.94 16.00
N TYR A 312 -16.76 11.98 15.45
CA TYR A 312 -17.19 11.99 14.06
C TYR A 312 -16.00 12.02 13.08
N GLU A 313 -14.96 12.82 13.34
CA GLU A 313 -13.75 12.84 12.53
C GLU A 313 -12.99 11.52 12.63
N TYR A 314 -12.95 10.92 13.80
CA TYR A 314 -12.35 9.61 14.04
C TYR A 314 -13.06 8.50 13.27
N VAL A 315 -14.39 8.39 13.40
CA VAL A 315 -15.19 7.39 12.68
C VAL A 315 -15.11 7.60 11.16
N ALA A 316 -15.22 8.87 10.71
CA ALA A 316 -15.04 9.23 9.31
C ALA A 316 -13.70 8.74 8.77
N TYR A 317 -12.62 8.93 9.52
CA TYR A 317 -11.27 8.49 9.12
C TYR A 317 -11.12 6.98 9.12
N CYS A 318 -11.58 6.31 10.18
CA CYS A 318 -11.48 4.87 10.31
C CYS A 318 -12.26 4.12 9.22
N LEU A 319 -13.46 4.60 8.89
CA LEU A 319 -14.40 3.92 8.01
C LEU A 319 -14.53 4.54 6.61
N TYR A 320 -13.67 5.48 6.24
CA TYR A 320 -13.71 6.12 4.92
C TYR A 320 -13.57 5.09 3.78
N PRO A 321 -14.61 4.88 2.96
CA PRO A 321 -14.68 3.73 2.06
C PRO A 321 -13.51 3.56 1.09
N PRO A 322 -13.01 4.60 0.38
CA PRO A 322 -11.88 4.43 -0.52
C PRO A 322 -10.62 3.92 0.19
N LEU A 323 -10.35 4.43 1.40
CA LEU A 323 -9.19 4.00 2.19
C LEU A 323 -9.45 2.71 2.94
N TYR A 324 -10.69 2.42 3.33
CA TYR A 324 -11.06 1.21 4.05
C TYR A 324 -10.85 -0.04 3.22
N LEU A 325 -11.19 -0.01 1.95
CA LEU A 325 -11.06 -1.16 1.05
C LEU A 325 -9.60 -1.48 0.71
N ALA A 326 -8.90 -0.58 0.04
CA ALA A 326 -7.51 -0.79 -0.36
C ALA A 326 -6.82 0.52 -0.79
N GLY A 327 -7.25 1.67 -0.28
CA GLY A 327 -6.63 2.95 -0.61
C GLY A 327 -5.26 3.16 0.03
N PRO A 328 -4.52 4.17 -0.41
CA PRO A 328 -3.25 4.56 0.19
C PRO A 328 -3.40 4.91 1.67
N THR A 329 -2.36 4.62 2.46
CA THR A 329 -2.33 4.97 3.88
C THR A 329 -2.22 6.49 4.03
N ALA A 330 -3.22 7.11 4.64
CA ALA A 330 -3.22 8.54 4.94
C ALA A 330 -3.03 8.77 6.44
N VAL A 331 -2.44 9.90 6.83
CA VAL A 331 -2.36 10.33 8.24
C VAL A 331 -3.64 11.05 8.65
N PHE A 332 -4.01 10.96 9.94
CA PHE A 332 -5.26 11.53 10.44
C PHE A 332 -5.33 13.04 10.20
N ASP A 333 -4.28 13.77 10.58
CA ASP A 333 -4.21 15.23 10.46
C ASP A 333 -4.49 15.73 9.04
N ALA A 334 -3.89 15.10 8.03
CA ALA A 334 -4.11 15.46 6.63
C ALA A 334 -5.53 15.12 6.17
N PHE A 335 -6.06 13.96 6.57
CA PHE A 335 -7.42 13.56 6.23
C PHE A 335 -8.47 14.48 6.87
N ALA A 336 -8.40 14.69 8.19
CA ALA A 336 -9.36 15.49 8.94
C ALA A 336 -9.37 16.96 8.48
N SER A 337 -8.21 17.51 8.09
CA SER A 337 -8.10 18.84 7.52
C SER A 337 -8.92 19.04 6.24
N GLN A 338 -9.13 17.97 5.47
CA GLN A 338 -9.84 18.01 4.18
C GLN A 338 -11.35 17.72 4.30
N LEU A 339 -11.82 17.26 5.46
CA LEU A 339 -13.25 17.00 5.65
C LEU A 339 -14.10 18.26 5.45
N ARG A 340 -13.66 19.40 6.01
CA ARG A 340 -14.38 20.68 5.90
C ARG A 340 -14.01 21.47 4.65
N THR A 341 -12.75 21.42 4.26
CA THR A 341 -12.20 22.13 3.09
C THR A 341 -11.62 21.10 2.15
N PRO A 342 -12.31 20.76 1.04
CA PRO A 342 -11.83 19.75 0.11
C PRO A 342 -10.51 20.13 -0.51
N GLN A 343 -9.78 19.11 -0.99
CA GLN A 343 -8.50 19.28 -1.66
C GLN A 343 -8.58 20.31 -2.81
N SER A 344 -7.54 21.13 -2.95
CA SER A 344 -7.39 22.13 -4.02
C SER A 344 -6.13 21.93 -4.87
N SER A 345 -5.29 20.98 -4.52
CA SER A 345 -4.03 20.64 -5.20
C SER A 345 -4.25 20.03 -6.58
N TYR A 346 -5.39 19.33 -6.79
CA TYR A 346 -5.80 18.76 -8.06
C TYR A 346 -6.87 19.62 -8.74
N SER A 347 -6.48 20.44 -9.74
CA SER A 347 -7.42 21.09 -10.63
C SER A 347 -8.22 20.06 -11.44
N ARG A 348 -9.38 20.45 -12.01
CA ARG A 348 -10.20 19.57 -12.86
C ARG A 348 -9.39 18.92 -13.98
N ARG A 349 -8.51 19.68 -14.66
CA ARG A 349 -7.63 19.16 -15.72
C ARG A 349 -6.65 18.10 -15.20
N ARG A 350 -6.01 18.34 -14.05
CA ARG A 350 -5.11 17.36 -13.41
C ARG A 350 -5.86 16.11 -12.97
N LEU A 351 -7.10 16.26 -12.50
CA LEU A 351 -7.92 15.13 -12.10
C LEU A 351 -8.30 14.26 -13.30
N VAL A 352 -8.74 14.85 -14.41
CA VAL A 352 -9.03 14.15 -15.67
C VAL A 352 -7.77 13.41 -16.17
N TYR A 353 -6.62 14.10 -16.20
CA TYR A 353 -5.35 13.46 -16.55
C TYR A 353 -5.02 12.28 -15.63
N TYR A 354 -5.26 12.40 -14.33
CA TYR A 354 -5.02 11.32 -13.38
C TYR A 354 -5.91 10.11 -13.65
N VAL A 355 -7.21 10.33 -13.88
CA VAL A 355 -8.17 9.27 -14.16
C VAL A 355 -7.82 8.51 -15.43
N PHE A 356 -7.61 9.21 -16.54
CA PHE A 356 -7.44 8.55 -17.84
C PHE A 356 -6.01 8.10 -18.10
N VAL A 357 -5.00 8.91 -17.74
CA VAL A 357 -3.61 8.59 -18.05
C VAL A 357 -2.95 7.83 -16.91
N LYS A 358 -3.04 8.30 -15.66
CA LYS A 358 -2.35 7.63 -14.54
C LYS A 358 -3.02 6.32 -14.12
N PHE A 359 -4.34 6.26 -14.14
CA PHE A 359 -5.08 5.06 -13.79
C PHE A 359 -5.47 4.27 -15.04
N GLY A 360 -6.18 4.87 -16.01
CA GLY A 360 -6.75 4.17 -17.16
C GLY A 360 -5.71 3.50 -18.05
N ALA A 361 -4.60 4.19 -18.37
CA ALA A 361 -3.54 3.59 -19.19
C ALA A 361 -2.87 2.39 -18.49
N VAL A 362 -2.66 2.45 -17.15
CA VAL A 362 -2.06 1.32 -16.42
C VAL A 362 -3.04 0.16 -16.29
N LEU A 363 -4.35 0.44 -16.15
CA LEU A 363 -5.39 -0.59 -16.19
C LEU A 363 -5.40 -1.31 -17.54
N LEU A 364 -5.38 -0.55 -18.65
CA LEU A 364 -5.31 -1.12 -19.99
C LEU A 364 -4.03 -1.95 -20.19
N LEU A 365 -2.89 -1.44 -19.74
CA LEU A 365 -1.62 -2.17 -19.80
C LEU A 365 -1.70 -3.50 -19.04
N LEU A 366 -2.29 -3.51 -17.84
CA LEU A 366 -2.47 -4.74 -17.06
C LEU A 366 -3.43 -5.72 -17.75
N GLU A 367 -4.53 -5.24 -18.34
CA GLU A 367 -5.45 -6.08 -19.13
C GLU A 367 -4.73 -6.72 -20.32
N VAL A 368 -3.99 -5.94 -21.10
CA VAL A 368 -3.19 -6.47 -22.22
C VAL A 368 -2.14 -7.45 -21.72
N TRP A 369 -1.44 -7.11 -20.63
CA TRP A 369 -0.43 -7.99 -20.02
C TRP A 369 -1.00 -9.37 -19.69
N THR A 370 -2.14 -9.43 -19.00
CA THR A 370 -2.75 -10.70 -18.58
C THR A 370 -3.32 -11.53 -19.74
N HIS A 371 -3.57 -10.93 -20.91
CA HIS A 371 -3.96 -11.66 -22.13
C HIS A 371 -2.75 -12.18 -22.91
N LEU A 372 -1.58 -11.57 -22.76
CA LEU A 372 -0.39 -11.95 -23.53
C LEU A 372 0.60 -12.78 -22.72
N ILE A 373 0.67 -12.61 -21.41
CA ILE A 373 1.71 -13.14 -20.53
C ILE A 373 1.08 -13.87 -19.33
N TYR A 374 1.24 -15.20 -19.27
CA TYR A 374 0.61 -16.08 -18.28
C TYR A 374 1.55 -16.48 -17.14
N THR A 375 2.48 -15.59 -16.78
CA THR A 375 3.52 -15.91 -15.79
C THR A 375 2.98 -16.18 -14.40
N ASN A 376 1.83 -15.61 -14.01
CA ASN A 376 1.22 -15.94 -12.72
C ASN A 376 0.63 -17.35 -12.73
N ALA A 377 -0.06 -17.74 -13.81
CA ALA A 377 -0.56 -19.10 -13.96
C ALA A 377 0.61 -20.09 -14.01
N MET A 378 1.70 -19.77 -14.73
CA MET A 378 2.92 -20.58 -14.75
C MET A 378 3.53 -20.72 -13.36
N ALA A 379 3.68 -19.62 -12.61
CA ALA A 379 4.23 -19.62 -11.26
C ALA A 379 3.35 -20.41 -10.28
N LYS A 380 2.03 -20.20 -10.32
CA LYS A 380 1.07 -20.91 -9.46
C LYS A 380 1.05 -22.41 -9.71
N ASN A 381 1.22 -22.83 -10.96
CA ASN A 381 1.25 -24.24 -11.35
C ASN A 381 2.67 -24.84 -11.33
N ARG A 382 3.69 -24.07 -10.91
CA ARG A 382 5.10 -24.49 -10.80
C ARG A 382 5.58 -25.23 -12.06
N VAL A 383 5.36 -24.62 -13.25
CA VAL A 383 5.59 -25.28 -14.55
C VAL A 383 7.04 -25.74 -14.80
N TRP A 384 7.98 -25.30 -13.98
CA TRP A 384 9.39 -25.72 -14.01
C TRP A 384 9.67 -26.98 -13.16
N THR A 385 8.66 -27.56 -12.48
CA THR A 385 8.81 -28.76 -11.64
C THR A 385 7.90 -29.89 -12.11
N GLY A 386 8.39 -31.13 -12.08
CA GLY A 386 7.59 -32.35 -12.23
C GLY A 386 6.93 -32.55 -13.61
N ALA A 387 5.80 -33.26 -13.63
CA ALA A 387 5.07 -33.61 -14.87
C ALA A 387 4.47 -32.40 -15.62
N ALA A 388 4.36 -31.25 -14.96
CA ALA A 388 3.96 -29.98 -15.61
C ALA A 388 5.13 -29.32 -16.36
N SER A 389 6.36 -29.77 -16.15
CA SER A 389 7.55 -29.32 -16.86
C SER A 389 7.52 -29.81 -18.31
N VAL A 390 6.96 -29.01 -19.18
CA VAL A 390 6.94 -29.31 -20.61
C VAL A 390 7.91 -28.37 -21.30
N GLY A 391 9.04 -28.96 -21.66
CA GLY A 391 10.15 -28.25 -22.28
C GLY A 391 11.17 -27.73 -21.27
N ASN A 392 12.39 -27.56 -21.73
CA ASN A 392 13.52 -27.15 -20.92
C ASN A 392 13.33 -25.75 -20.33
N PHE A 393 12.84 -25.65 -19.10
CA PHE A 393 12.89 -24.42 -18.32
C PHE A 393 14.33 -24.27 -17.80
N GLY A 394 15.15 -23.54 -18.53
CA GLY A 394 16.47 -23.16 -18.09
C GLY A 394 16.45 -22.00 -17.09
N PRO A 395 17.61 -21.63 -16.54
CA PRO A 395 17.72 -20.50 -15.60
C PRO A 395 17.19 -19.19 -16.18
N PHE A 396 17.31 -19.00 -17.49
CA PHE A 396 16.85 -17.81 -18.19
C PHE A 396 15.31 -17.70 -18.21
N GLU A 397 14.60 -18.79 -18.54
CA GLU A 397 13.13 -18.83 -18.54
C GLU A 397 12.58 -18.63 -17.12
N VAL A 398 13.19 -19.25 -16.12
CA VAL A 398 12.80 -19.06 -14.71
C VAL A 398 13.05 -17.62 -14.29
N GLY A 399 14.20 -17.02 -14.64
CA GLY A 399 14.53 -15.64 -14.34
C GLY A 399 13.53 -14.63 -14.91
N PHE A 400 13.22 -14.76 -16.23
CA PHE A 400 12.26 -13.87 -16.87
C PHE A 400 10.83 -14.10 -16.40
N THR A 401 10.41 -15.34 -16.14
CA THR A 401 9.11 -15.63 -15.53
C THR A 401 8.97 -14.96 -14.17
N SER A 402 10.03 -15.01 -13.35
CA SER A 402 10.09 -14.35 -12.04
C SER A 402 9.97 -12.83 -12.18
N LEU A 403 10.76 -12.22 -13.06
CA LEU A 403 10.72 -10.78 -13.30
C LEU A 403 9.34 -10.34 -13.81
N ALA A 404 8.76 -11.05 -14.77
CA ALA A 404 7.45 -10.75 -15.33
C ALA A 404 6.34 -10.90 -14.26
N THR A 405 6.42 -11.91 -13.39
CA THR A 405 5.48 -12.06 -12.26
C THR A 405 5.56 -10.88 -11.29
N LEU A 406 6.75 -10.39 -10.95
CA LEU A 406 6.92 -9.21 -10.09
C LEU A 406 6.44 -7.91 -10.78
N ASN A 407 6.65 -7.77 -12.09
CA ASN A 407 6.09 -6.67 -12.88
C ASN A 407 4.55 -6.71 -12.89
N PHE A 408 3.95 -7.89 -13.05
CA PHE A 408 2.51 -8.05 -12.88
C PHE A 408 2.05 -7.60 -11.48
N MET A 409 2.72 -8.01 -10.42
CA MET A 409 2.38 -7.59 -9.05
C MET A 409 2.45 -6.06 -8.91
N TRP A 410 3.47 -5.43 -9.47
CA TRP A 410 3.59 -3.98 -9.47
C TRP A 410 2.44 -3.31 -10.24
N LEU A 411 2.10 -3.79 -11.44
CA LEU A 411 0.97 -3.29 -12.23
C LEU A 411 -0.35 -3.46 -11.47
N LYS A 412 -0.61 -4.65 -10.94
CA LYS A 412 -1.81 -4.97 -10.16
C LYS A 412 -2.03 -4.01 -9.00
N PHE A 413 -1.05 -3.86 -8.13
CA PHE A 413 -1.17 -2.97 -6.98
C PHE A 413 -1.23 -1.50 -7.39
N THR A 414 -0.52 -1.10 -8.46
CA THR A 414 -0.62 0.26 -8.99
C THR A 414 -2.03 0.57 -9.47
N VAL A 415 -2.69 -0.35 -10.18
CA VAL A 415 -4.08 -0.21 -10.62
C VAL A 415 -5.03 -0.11 -9.43
N ILE A 416 -4.95 -1.05 -8.48
CA ILE A 416 -5.82 -1.08 -7.30
C ILE A 416 -5.66 0.21 -6.48
N TRP A 417 -4.46 0.59 -6.12
CA TRP A 417 -4.22 1.79 -5.30
C TRP A 417 -4.61 3.07 -6.00
N ARG A 418 -4.36 3.19 -7.31
CA ARG A 418 -4.75 4.36 -8.09
C ARG A 418 -6.26 4.45 -8.28
N PHE A 419 -6.97 3.34 -8.39
CA PHE A 419 -8.42 3.33 -8.39
C PHE A 419 -8.96 3.98 -7.11
N PHE A 420 -8.58 3.48 -5.94
CA PHE A 420 -9.06 4.01 -4.67
C PHE A 420 -8.58 5.44 -4.40
N ARG A 421 -7.39 5.79 -4.85
CA ARG A 421 -6.92 7.17 -4.82
C ARG A 421 -7.76 8.09 -5.72
N THR A 422 -8.12 7.63 -6.90
CA THR A 422 -9.03 8.34 -7.81
C THR A 422 -10.38 8.60 -7.16
N TRP A 423 -10.99 7.57 -6.57
CA TRP A 423 -12.24 7.70 -5.84
C TRP A 423 -12.14 8.72 -4.69
N SER A 424 -11.08 8.67 -3.91
CA SER A 424 -10.81 9.63 -2.84
C SER A 424 -10.67 11.06 -3.36
N LEU A 425 -9.92 11.28 -4.44
CA LEU A 425 -9.75 12.59 -5.09
C LEU A 425 -11.08 13.13 -5.63
N LEU A 426 -11.89 12.28 -6.27
CA LEU A 426 -13.23 12.65 -6.74
C LEU A 426 -14.16 13.05 -5.60
N SER A 427 -14.00 12.46 -4.42
CA SER A 427 -14.74 12.80 -3.20
C SER A 427 -14.17 14.02 -2.45
N GLY A 428 -13.13 14.67 -2.98
CA GLY A 428 -12.52 15.87 -2.41
C GLY A 428 -11.46 15.63 -1.33
N VAL A 429 -10.94 14.40 -1.22
CA VAL A 429 -9.87 14.06 -0.26
C VAL A 429 -8.62 13.61 -1.02
N GLU A 430 -7.55 14.38 -0.94
CA GLU A 430 -6.25 13.99 -1.45
C GLU A 430 -5.56 13.02 -0.48
N VAL A 431 -4.99 11.96 -1.04
CA VAL A 431 -4.17 10.98 -0.33
C VAL A 431 -2.87 10.75 -1.11
N PRO A 432 -1.79 10.28 -0.48
CA PRO A 432 -0.49 10.15 -1.16
C PRO A 432 -0.52 9.08 -2.26
N GLU A 433 0.41 9.18 -3.21
CA GLU A 433 0.64 8.14 -4.22
C GLU A 433 1.35 6.95 -3.57
N ASN A 434 0.94 5.73 -3.91
CA ASN A 434 1.51 4.50 -3.37
C ASN A 434 2.62 3.90 -4.23
N THR A 435 2.61 4.15 -5.54
CA THR A 435 3.67 3.74 -6.45
C THR A 435 4.26 4.98 -7.11
N THR A 436 5.39 5.43 -6.58
CA THR A 436 6.04 6.65 -7.06
C THR A 436 7.05 6.36 -8.16
N ARG A 437 7.48 5.09 -8.30
CA ARG A 437 8.52 4.66 -9.22
C ARG A 437 8.23 3.24 -9.72
N CYS A 438 8.64 2.92 -10.95
CA CYS A 438 8.61 1.55 -11.46
C CYS A 438 9.55 0.66 -10.63
N VAL A 439 9.16 -0.58 -10.37
CA VAL A 439 9.98 -1.53 -9.61
C VAL A 439 11.34 -1.78 -10.26
N ASN A 440 11.38 -1.82 -11.58
CA ASN A 440 12.61 -2.03 -12.35
C ASN A 440 13.57 -0.82 -12.30
N ASN A 441 13.11 0.34 -11.82
CA ASN A 441 13.93 1.54 -11.67
C ASN A 441 14.42 1.72 -10.21
N ASN A 442 14.90 0.64 -9.59
CA ASN A 442 15.45 0.64 -8.25
C ASN A 442 16.66 -0.29 -8.19
N ALA A 443 17.83 0.28 -7.96
CA ALA A 443 19.08 -0.46 -7.80
C ALA A 443 19.49 -0.67 -6.33
N THR A 444 18.67 -0.21 -5.38
CA THR A 444 18.93 -0.34 -3.95
C THR A 444 17.68 -0.81 -3.22
N ILE A 445 17.85 -1.60 -2.17
CA ILE A 445 16.76 -2.11 -1.33
C ILE A 445 15.99 -0.94 -0.70
N LEU A 446 16.73 0.03 -0.15
CA LEU A 446 16.13 1.22 0.44
C LEU A 446 15.35 2.05 -0.60
N GLY A 447 15.88 2.18 -1.83
CA GLY A 447 15.20 2.88 -2.94
C GLY A 447 13.91 2.21 -3.34
N PHE A 448 13.91 0.88 -3.41
CA PHE A 448 12.72 0.07 -3.68
C PHE A 448 11.61 0.35 -2.65
N TRP A 449 11.90 0.22 -1.36
CA TRP A 449 10.91 0.42 -0.29
C TRP A 449 10.42 1.87 -0.16
N LYS A 450 11.19 2.85 -0.59
CA LYS A 450 10.73 4.24 -0.70
C LYS A 450 9.76 4.46 -1.85
N GLY A 451 9.85 3.67 -2.92
CA GLY A 451 9.00 3.78 -4.11
C GLY A 451 7.77 2.87 -4.09
N TRP A 452 7.90 1.69 -3.47
CA TRP A 452 6.85 0.69 -3.29
C TRP A 452 6.06 0.97 -2.02
N HIS A 453 4.73 0.94 -2.12
CA HIS A 453 3.82 1.25 -1.01
C HIS A 453 4.22 2.54 -0.26
N ALA A 454 4.52 3.58 -1.04
CA ALA A 454 5.19 4.79 -0.56
C ALA A 454 4.41 5.52 0.56
N SER A 455 3.06 5.44 0.54
CA SER A 455 2.23 5.99 1.60
C SER A 455 2.44 5.25 2.93
N TYR A 456 2.55 3.93 2.89
CA TYR A 456 2.83 3.11 4.07
C TYR A 456 4.26 3.36 4.58
N ASN A 457 5.23 3.49 3.68
CA ASN A 457 6.59 3.87 4.06
C ASN A 457 6.63 5.24 4.77
N LYS A 458 5.91 6.26 4.26
CA LYS A 458 5.77 7.56 4.93
C LYS A 458 5.16 7.41 6.32
N TRP A 459 4.15 6.55 6.47
CA TRP A 459 3.51 6.24 7.73
C TRP A 459 4.49 5.57 8.71
N LEU A 460 5.23 4.55 8.29
CA LEU A 460 6.25 3.85 9.08
C LEU A 460 7.33 4.82 9.56
N VAL A 461 7.79 5.71 8.69
CA VAL A 461 8.79 6.73 9.05
C VAL A 461 8.25 7.67 10.12
N ARG A 462 7.02 8.16 9.96
CA ARG A 462 6.42 9.14 10.88
C ARG A 462 6.12 8.55 12.26
N TYR A 463 5.50 7.38 12.32
CA TYR A 463 4.94 6.84 13.56
C TYR A 463 5.80 5.78 14.23
N LEU A 464 6.76 5.19 13.53
CA LEU A 464 7.61 4.14 14.07
C LEU A 464 9.10 4.50 14.02
N TYR A 465 9.65 4.78 12.83
CA TYR A 465 11.09 4.98 12.66
C TYR A 465 11.62 6.23 13.39
N ILE A 466 10.99 7.39 13.21
CA ILE A 466 11.41 8.64 13.86
C ILE A 466 11.27 8.56 15.39
N PRO A 467 10.15 8.09 15.97
CA PRO A 467 10.02 7.95 17.42
C PRO A 467 11.03 6.99 18.06
N LEU A 468 11.52 6.00 17.33
CA LEU A 468 12.59 5.07 17.77
C LEU A 468 13.99 5.66 17.65
N GLY A 469 14.13 6.97 17.40
CA GLY A 469 15.42 7.67 17.30
C GLY A 469 15.98 7.78 15.87
N GLY A 470 15.21 7.38 14.85
CA GLY A 470 15.49 7.62 13.43
C GLY A 470 16.85 7.05 13.00
N SER A 471 17.65 7.90 12.34
CA SER A 471 18.96 7.51 11.78
C SER A 471 20.02 7.15 12.82
N LYS A 472 19.83 7.57 14.09
CA LYS A 472 20.78 7.25 15.18
C LYS A 472 20.87 5.73 15.41
N TYR A 473 19.75 5.02 15.29
CA TYR A 473 19.66 3.57 15.47
C TYR A 473 19.21 2.85 14.20
N LYS A 474 19.73 3.28 13.04
CA LYS A 474 19.25 2.90 11.71
C LYS A 474 19.06 1.39 11.54
N LEU A 475 20.04 0.57 11.91
CA LEU A 475 19.98 -0.89 11.72
C LEU A 475 18.96 -1.54 12.66
N ILE A 476 18.95 -1.17 13.95
CA ILE A 476 17.99 -1.70 14.91
C ILE A 476 16.57 -1.32 14.50
N ASN A 477 16.39 -0.05 14.13
CA ASN A 477 15.09 0.44 13.66
C ASN A 477 14.63 -0.26 12.39
N ALA A 478 15.54 -0.68 11.49
CA ALA A 478 15.20 -1.47 10.32
C ALA A 478 14.57 -2.82 10.72
N PHE A 479 15.18 -3.55 11.67
CA PHE A 479 14.61 -4.81 12.16
C PHE A 479 13.24 -4.62 12.82
N VAL A 480 13.06 -3.56 13.62
CA VAL A 480 11.76 -3.26 14.25
C VAL A 480 10.71 -2.92 13.19
N VAL A 481 11.05 -2.07 12.22
CA VAL A 481 10.14 -1.66 11.13
C VAL A 481 9.75 -2.87 10.27
N PHE A 482 10.71 -3.66 9.80
CA PHE A 482 10.41 -4.85 8.99
C PHE A 482 9.70 -5.93 9.79
N GLY A 483 10.01 -6.11 11.07
CA GLY A 483 9.28 -7.00 11.98
C GLY A 483 7.82 -6.60 12.11
N PHE A 484 7.54 -5.30 12.29
CA PHE A 484 6.18 -4.78 12.30
C PHE A 484 5.48 -5.00 10.94
N VAL A 485 6.17 -4.75 9.82
CA VAL A 485 5.64 -4.99 8.47
C VAL A 485 5.25 -6.46 8.30
N GLY A 486 6.13 -7.39 8.67
CA GLY A 486 5.85 -8.83 8.61
C GLY A 486 4.64 -9.24 9.45
N ALA A 487 4.58 -8.77 10.70
CA ALA A 487 3.46 -9.06 11.61
C ALA A 487 2.12 -8.44 11.16
N TRP A 488 2.18 -7.28 10.50
CA TRP A 488 0.99 -6.57 10.04
C TRP A 488 0.35 -7.19 8.78
N HIS A 489 1.14 -7.79 7.89
CA HIS A 489 0.67 -8.19 6.55
C HIS A 489 -0.44 -9.25 6.56
N ASP A 490 -0.26 -10.35 7.28
CA ASP A 490 -1.27 -11.39 7.42
C ASP A 490 -0.86 -12.32 8.57
N ARG A 491 -1.79 -13.20 9.00
CA ARG A 491 -1.54 -14.19 10.05
C ARG A 491 -0.07 -14.49 10.17
N VAL A 492 0.53 -14.31 11.33
CA VAL A 492 1.98 -14.50 11.55
C VAL A 492 2.46 -15.73 10.78
N SER A 493 2.64 -15.54 9.48
CA SER A 493 3.18 -16.56 8.60
C SER A 493 4.68 -16.55 8.83
N PRO A 494 5.27 -17.65 9.29
CA PRO A 494 6.72 -17.74 9.41
C PRO A 494 7.42 -17.28 8.14
N ARG A 495 6.85 -17.54 6.98
CA ARG A 495 7.34 -17.14 5.67
C ARG A 495 7.43 -15.62 5.50
N LEU A 496 6.37 -14.88 5.85
CA LEU A 496 6.36 -13.41 5.75
C LEU A 496 7.24 -12.76 6.80
N PHE A 497 7.32 -13.35 8.00
CA PHE A 497 8.25 -12.88 9.02
C PHE A 497 9.70 -13.02 8.55
N TRP A 498 10.10 -14.19 8.06
CA TRP A 498 11.45 -14.43 7.56
C TRP A 498 11.78 -13.59 6.33
N TRP A 499 10.82 -13.40 5.41
CA TRP A 499 10.94 -12.47 4.31
C TRP A 499 11.30 -11.05 4.79
N ALA A 500 10.57 -10.55 5.79
CA ALA A 500 10.81 -9.23 6.36
C ALA A 500 12.19 -9.14 7.03
N MET A 501 12.58 -10.17 7.80
CA MET A 501 13.88 -10.22 8.49
C MET A 501 15.06 -10.29 7.51
N ILE A 502 14.91 -11.03 6.42
CA ILE A 502 15.93 -11.09 5.35
C ILE A 502 16.17 -9.69 4.77
N PHE A 503 15.12 -8.95 4.42
CA PHE A 503 15.27 -7.58 3.91
C PHE A 503 15.89 -6.62 4.94
N ALA A 504 15.52 -6.74 6.22
CA ALA A 504 16.16 -5.98 7.29
C ALA A 504 17.67 -6.27 7.39
N ALA A 505 18.04 -7.56 7.29
CA ALA A 505 19.45 -7.98 7.32
C ALA A 505 20.24 -7.45 6.12
N PHE A 506 19.67 -7.44 4.92
CA PHE A 506 20.34 -6.92 3.72
C PHE A 506 20.55 -5.40 3.72
N LEU A 507 19.82 -4.63 4.53
CA LEU A 507 20.10 -3.21 4.70
C LEU A 507 21.44 -2.93 5.40
N ALA A 508 21.97 -3.86 6.20
CA ALA A 508 23.27 -3.69 6.85
C ALA A 508 24.42 -3.69 5.83
N PRO A 509 24.61 -4.71 4.97
CA PRO A 509 25.64 -4.69 3.93
C PRO A 509 25.43 -3.57 2.91
N GLU A 510 24.19 -3.23 2.52
CA GLU A 510 23.93 -2.08 1.64
C GLU A 510 24.43 -0.78 2.26
N THR A 511 24.20 -0.59 3.56
CA THR A 511 24.67 0.60 4.28
C THR A 511 26.19 0.65 4.40
N LEU A 512 26.83 -0.51 4.68
CA LEU A 512 28.29 -0.63 4.78
C LEU A 512 28.97 -0.34 3.44
N VAL A 513 28.46 -0.95 2.36
CA VAL A 513 28.97 -0.72 1.00
C VAL A 513 28.81 0.75 0.59
N GLY A 514 27.68 1.39 0.96
CA GLY A 514 27.50 2.83 0.75
C GLY A 514 28.57 3.66 1.47
N ALA A 515 28.82 3.38 2.75
CA ALA A 515 29.83 4.08 3.54
C ALA A 515 31.27 3.83 3.03
N LEU A 516 31.59 2.61 2.60
CA LEU A 516 32.87 2.30 1.95
C LEU A 516 33.00 3.05 0.62
N GLY A 517 31.96 3.10 -0.18
CA GLY A 517 31.95 3.85 -1.43
C GLY A 517 32.21 5.36 -1.22
N GLU A 518 31.65 5.95 -0.15
CA GLU A 518 31.92 7.34 0.21
C GLU A 518 33.40 7.56 0.62
N LYS A 519 34.02 6.60 1.32
CA LYS A 519 35.44 6.66 1.73
C LYS A 519 36.38 6.45 0.55
N LEU A 520 36.12 5.47 -0.31
CA LEU A 520 36.97 5.12 -1.45
C LEU A 520 36.85 6.13 -2.60
N PHE A 521 35.69 6.77 -2.75
CA PHE A 521 35.38 7.75 -3.79
C PHE A 521 34.81 9.02 -3.17
N PRO A 522 35.64 9.81 -2.45
CA PRO A 522 35.17 10.94 -1.66
C PRO A 522 34.70 12.14 -2.50
N THR A 523 35.29 12.33 -3.69
CA THR A 523 35.02 13.51 -4.54
C THR A 523 34.04 13.17 -5.65
N THR A 524 33.38 14.21 -6.17
CA THR A 524 32.49 14.10 -7.34
C THR A 524 33.25 13.58 -8.55
N GLU A 525 34.51 14.00 -8.71
CA GLU A 525 35.40 13.56 -9.78
C GLU A 525 35.69 12.06 -9.68
N SER A 526 36.11 11.55 -8.49
CA SER A 526 36.36 10.13 -8.27
C SER A 526 35.10 9.26 -8.52
N ARG A 527 33.91 9.78 -8.20
CA ARG A 527 32.62 9.12 -8.49
C ARG A 527 32.22 9.19 -9.97
N SER A 528 32.85 10.04 -10.77
CA SER A 528 32.65 10.09 -12.22
C SER A 528 33.46 9.05 -12.99
N THR A 529 34.41 8.39 -12.34
CA THR A 529 35.30 7.39 -12.95
C THR A 529 34.53 6.17 -13.47
N ARG A 530 35.05 5.55 -14.52
CA ARG A 530 34.47 4.31 -15.10
C ARG A 530 34.50 3.19 -14.05
N THR A 531 35.54 3.08 -13.25
CA THR A 531 35.66 2.09 -12.18
C THR A 531 34.55 2.20 -11.16
N PHE A 532 34.26 3.41 -10.66
CA PHE A 532 33.16 3.62 -9.72
C PHE A 532 31.81 3.23 -10.34
N ARG A 533 31.55 3.62 -11.59
CA ARG A 533 30.30 3.27 -12.29
C ARG A 533 30.14 1.76 -12.45
N LEU A 534 31.21 1.04 -12.85
CA LEU A 534 31.16 -0.42 -13.00
C LEU A 534 30.89 -1.14 -11.67
N ILE A 535 31.62 -0.76 -10.60
CA ILE A 535 31.41 -1.33 -9.26
C ILE A 535 29.97 -1.08 -8.80
N ARG A 536 29.48 0.15 -8.95
CA ARG A 536 28.12 0.50 -8.55
C ARG A 536 27.06 -0.26 -9.36
N SER A 537 27.28 -0.44 -10.66
CA SER A 537 26.37 -1.20 -11.53
C SER A 537 26.33 -2.68 -11.13
N PHE A 538 27.49 -3.27 -10.85
CA PHE A 538 27.59 -4.65 -10.37
C PHE A 538 26.86 -4.84 -9.03
N LEU A 539 27.11 -3.98 -8.04
CA LEU A 539 26.44 -4.04 -6.75
C LEU A 539 24.95 -3.78 -6.87
N GLY A 540 24.54 -2.90 -7.79
CA GLY A 540 23.14 -2.68 -8.11
C GLY A 540 22.47 -3.93 -8.70
N ALA A 541 23.14 -4.66 -9.57
CA ALA A 541 22.66 -5.92 -10.12
C ALA A 541 22.48 -6.99 -9.02
N VAL A 542 23.44 -7.10 -8.09
CA VAL A 542 23.32 -7.99 -6.92
C VAL A 542 22.09 -7.62 -6.07
N ASN A 543 21.89 -6.33 -5.77
CA ASN A 543 20.72 -5.89 -5.02
C ASN A 543 19.40 -6.20 -5.74
N VAL A 544 19.35 -6.00 -7.06
CA VAL A 544 18.15 -6.34 -7.86
C VAL A 544 17.88 -7.85 -7.80
N HIS A 545 18.92 -8.68 -7.90
CA HIS A 545 18.76 -10.14 -7.78
C HIS A 545 18.22 -10.53 -6.39
N VAL A 546 18.76 -9.96 -5.31
CA VAL A 546 18.25 -10.17 -3.94
C VAL A 546 16.79 -9.73 -3.82
N LEU A 547 16.41 -8.58 -4.39
CA LEU A 547 15.03 -8.08 -4.39
C LEU A 547 14.09 -9.05 -5.13
N ILE A 548 14.48 -9.53 -6.30
CA ILE A 548 13.67 -10.49 -7.09
C ILE A 548 13.49 -11.78 -6.29
N THR A 549 14.61 -12.40 -5.87
CA THR A 549 14.58 -13.67 -5.15
C THR A 549 13.79 -13.58 -3.84
N GLY A 550 14.06 -12.56 -3.03
CA GLY A 550 13.36 -12.36 -1.76
C GLY A 550 11.85 -12.19 -1.93
N ASN A 551 11.41 -11.41 -2.93
CA ASN A 551 9.99 -11.22 -3.20
C ASN A 551 9.33 -12.46 -3.82
N MET A 552 10.03 -13.22 -4.67
CA MET A 552 9.53 -14.49 -5.19
C MET A 552 9.31 -15.50 -4.07
N VAL A 553 10.28 -15.67 -3.17
CA VAL A 553 10.15 -16.54 -1.99
C VAL A 553 9.03 -16.07 -1.07
N GLY A 554 8.96 -14.77 -0.79
CA GLY A 554 7.98 -14.20 0.14
C GLY A 554 6.53 -14.33 -0.34
N TYR A 555 6.26 -14.05 -1.60
CA TYR A 555 4.90 -13.84 -2.11
C TYR A 555 4.44 -14.79 -3.21
N VAL A 556 5.35 -15.45 -3.94
CA VAL A 556 4.97 -16.22 -5.13
C VAL A 556 5.16 -17.73 -4.92
N VAL A 557 6.40 -18.16 -4.73
CA VAL A 557 6.77 -19.60 -4.76
C VAL A 557 6.75 -20.21 -3.38
N GLY A 558 7.17 -19.49 -2.35
CA GLY A 558 7.45 -20.06 -1.02
C GLY A 558 8.89 -20.51 -0.87
N MET A 559 9.16 -21.24 0.22
CA MET A 559 10.47 -21.82 0.53
C MET A 559 10.52 -23.33 0.25
N ASP A 560 9.42 -23.90 -0.26
CA ASP A 560 9.31 -25.35 -0.55
C ASP A 560 9.89 -25.68 -1.91
#